data_b72984fbaf4bdaa15bb9a0e77792debb
#
_entry.id   b72984fbaf4bdaa15bb9a0e77792debb
#
_cell.length_a   1.000
_cell.length_b   1.000
_cell.length_c   1.000
_cell.angle_alpha   90.00
_cell.angle_beta   90.00
_cell.angle_gamma   90.00
#
_symmetry.space_group_name_H-M   'P 1'
#
loop_
_entity.id
_entity.type
_entity.pdbx_description
1 polymer ?
#
loop_
_entity_poly.entity_id
_entity_poly.type
_entity_poly.pdbx_seq_one_letter_code
_entity_poly.pdbx_strand_id
1 'polypeptide(L)'
;MRDVPALDLALENLRSGAPGWADLPLRAKIAMLEALPPRIVDVAPRMAAAATEAKGIASTSAWIAEEWTINIWVFVQAINTQILVLKRVLAGHEPVNADAVHTGPDGQVVVDVFPATGYDRLLLNGYKAQVWIEPGVSAEQTRAQAAALYRGTDPSDPEVCLVLGAGNLGTITALDIIDQLYIRGNVCAVKMNPVNEYLGPFYEHIFSEFISRGWLRLLYGGADVGGYLAHHPKVDTIHLTGSAATYDAVVWGTDDQAASRQANNRPLLDKPITAELGGVSPFIVVPGDWSAADLRFQAEHIATTKLINSGHNCNATQVLVLSQDWPLADKLIAEVRAVISNAEPRPPYYPGSEDKITSACRGMAGTEFLGGDHTRALITDVDAHSGASILTDEVFAGVLGVVRLPGKTVEQFLHNAVEFANDVLRGNLGAVITIDPKTRKQNAQA
;
A
#
# COMPACT_ATOMS: atom_id res chain seq x y z
N MET A 1 5.16 -4.45 -29.98
CA MET A 1 5.89 -5.11 -28.89
C MET A 1 7.29 -5.40 -29.38
N ARG A 2 8.29 -4.75 -28.77
CA ARG A 2 9.71 -4.91 -29.19
C ARG A 2 10.30 -6.00 -28.30
N ASP A 3 10.73 -7.13 -28.87
CA ASP A 3 11.52 -8.15 -28.18
C ASP A 3 10.77 -9.27 -27.40
N VAL A 4 9.71 -9.82 -28.01
CA VAL A 4 9.02 -11.04 -27.50
C VAL A 4 10.01 -12.17 -27.19
N PRO A 5 11.02 -12.49 -28.05
CA PRO A 5 11.97 -13.54 -27.75
C PRO A 5 12.75 -13.37 -26.44
N ALA A 6 13.08 -12.11 -26.05
CA ALA A 6 13.77 -11.88 -24.78
C ALA A 6 12.83 -12.09 -23.58
N LEU A 7 11.54 -11.75 -23.70
CA LEU A 7 10.54 -12.03 -22.66
C LEU A 7 10.36 -13.54 -22.47
N ASP A 8 10.25 -14.28 -23.57
CA ASP A 8 10.11 -15.74 -23.55
C ASP A 8 11.31 -16.42 -22.91
N LEU A 9 12.52 -15.95 -23.26
CA LEU A 9 13.78 -16.45 -22.66
C LEU A 9 13.85 -16.15 -21.18
N ALA A 10 13.39 -14.97 -20.76
CA ALA A 10 13.36 -14.60 -19.34
C ALA A 10 12.46 -15.56 -18.54
N LEU A 11 11.27 -15.86 -19.05
CA LEU A 11 10.34 -16.82 -18.42
C LEU A 11 10.88 -18.25 -18.43
N GLU A 12 11.56 -18.67 -19.51
CA GLU A 12 12.26 -19.96 -19.59
C GLU A 12 13.32 -20.09 -18.48
N ASN A 13 14.15 -19.06 -18.31
CA ASN A 13 15.17 -19.03 -17.27
C ASN A 13 14.57 -19.14 -15.86
N LEU A 14 13.43 -18.47 -15.59
CA LEU A 14 12.73 -18.57 -14.31
C LEU A 14 12.20 -19.99 -14.08
N ARG A 15 11.55 -20.57 -15.08
CA ARG A 15 11.06 -21.97 -15.02
C ARG A 15 12.19 -22.94 -14.68
N SER A 16 13.31 -22.79 -15.36
CA SER A 16 14.47 -23.65 -15.16
C SER A 16 15.13 -23.42 -13.79
N GLY A 17 15.07 -22.21 -13.25
CA GLY A 17 15.63 -21.86 -11.95
C GLY A 17 14.75 -22.25 -10.76
N ALA A 18 13.44 -22.34 -10.94
CA ALA A 18 12.46 -22.54 -9.88
C ALA A 18 12.75 -23.74 -8.94
N PRO A 19 13.08 -24.93 -9.43
CA PRO A 19 13.44 -26.05 -8.54
C PRO A 19 14.62 -25.73 -7.63
N GLY A 20 15.64 -25.03 -8.14
CA GLY A 20 16.80 -24.63 -7.35
C GLY A 20 16.46 -23.64 -6.22
N TRP A 21 15.40 -22.84 -6.37
CA TRP A 21 14.88 -22.00 -5.30
C TRP A 21 14.13 -22.83 -4.24
N ALA A 22 13.28 -23.77 -4.66
CA ALA A 22 12.55 -24.65 -3.76
C ALA A 22 13.50 -25.45 -2.88
N ASP A 23 14.50 -26.07 -3.49
CA ASP A 23 15.47 -26.96 -2.84
C ASP A 23 16.50 -26.23 -1.98
N LEU A 24 16.56 -24.89 -2.06
CA LEU A 24 17.53 -24.11 -1.31
C LEU A 24 17.25 -24.19 0.18
N PRO A 25 18.20 -24.69 1.02
CA PRO A 25 18.00 -24.80 2.46
C PRO A 25 17.68 -23.45 3.11
N LEU A 26 16.80 -23.46 4.13
CA LEU A 26 16.38 -22.24 4.84
C LEU A 26 17.58 -21.39 5.32
N ARG A 27 18.64 -22.02 5.82
CA ARG A 27 19.89 -21.33 6.22
C ARG A 27 20.48 -20.52 5.07
N ALA A 28 20.49 -21.06 3.86
CA ALA A 28 21.00 -20.35 2.68
C ALA A 28 20.06 -19.23 2.23
N LYS A 29 18.73 -19.45 2.30
CA LYS A 29 17.73 -18.41 2.05
C LYS A 29 17.90 -17.23 3.00
N ILE A 30 18.13 -17.48 4.30
CA ILE A 30 18.41 -16.44 5.30
C ILE A 30 19.69 -15.67 4.95
N ALA A 31 20.78 -16.36 4.60
CA ALA A 31 22.04 -15.71 4.23
C ALA A 31 21.88 -14.78 3.02
N MET A 32 21.04 -15.14 2.04
CA MET A 32 20.72 -14.28 0.91
C MET A 32 19.93 -13.02 1.33
N LEU A 33 18.99 -13.13 2.26
CA LEU A 33 18.30 -11.97 2.82
C LEU A 33 19.28 -11.07 3.59
N GLU A 34 20.17 -11.63 4.40
CA GLU A 34 21.16 -10.88 5.16
C GLU A 34 22.15 -10.11 4.27
N ALA A 35 22.33 -10.53 3.02
CA ALA A 35 23.15 -9.83 2.05
C ALA A 35 22.46 -8.60 1.42
N LEU A 36 21.13 -8.46 1.53
CA LEU A 36 20.41 -7.36 0.89
C LEU A 36 20.59 -5.99 1.61
N PRO A 37 20.46 -5.85 2.94
CA PRO A 37 20.61 -4.56 3.61
C PRO A 37 21.91 -3.84 3.30
N PRO A 38 23.11 -4.47 3.31
CA PRO A 38 24.35 -3.80 2.90
C PRO A 38 24.31 -3.30 1.45
N ARG A 39 23.74 -4.06 0.51
CA ARG A 39 23.61 -3.65 -0.90
C ARG A 39 22.63 -2.49 -1.07
N ILE A 40 21.53 -2.46 -0.28
CA ILE A 40 20.59 -1.34 -0.27
C ILE A 40 21.29 -0.08 0.24
N VAL A 41 22.03 -0.16 1.34
CA VAL A 41 22.77 0.97 1.92
C VAL A 41 23.80 1.54 0.94
N ASP A 42 24.50 0.68 0.20
CA ASP A 42 25.49 1.08 -0.82
C ASP A 42 24.86 1.95 -1.92
N VAL A 43 23.66 1.65 -2.36
CA VAL A 43 22.97 2.39 -3.43
C VAL A 43 22.01 3.47 -2.93
N ALA A 44 21.67 3.50 -1.64
CA ALA A 44 20.64 4.34 -1.06
C ALA A 44 20.76 5.84 -1.43
N PRO A 45 21.93 6.50 -1.35
CA PRO A 45 22.05 7.91 -1.73
C PRO A 45 21.71 8.15 -3.21
N ARG A 46 22.17 7.25 -4.10
CA ARG A 46 21.91 7.35 -5.54
C ARG A 46 20.47 7.03 -5.88
N MET A 47 19.88 6.05 -5.19
CA MET A 47 18.47 5.68 -5.34
C MET A 47 17.54 6.82 -4.90
N ALA A 48 17.81 7.45 -3.75
CA ALA A 48 17.07 8.62 -3.28
C ALA A 48 17.21 9.82 -4.23
N ALA A 49 18.41 10.07 -4.77
CA ALA A 49 18.64 11.14 -5.72
C ALA A 49 17.89 10.91 -7.04
N ALA A 50 17.93 9.69 -7.59
CA ALA A 50 17.20 9.33 -8.82
C ALA A 50 15.68 9.46 -8.64
N ALA A 51 15.14 9.05 -7.48
CA ALA A 51 13.73 9.21 -7.17
C ALA A 51 13.34 10.70 -7.03
N THR A 52 14.19 11.51 -6.39
CA THR A 52 14.02 12.95 -6.26
C THR A 52 13.95 13.64 -7.63
N GLU A 53 14.88 13.29 -8.51
CA GLU A 53 14.94 13.81 -9.89
C GLU A 53 13.71 13.38 -10.71
N ALA A 54 13.37 12.09 -10.69
CA ALA A 54 12.23 11.55 -11.45
C ALA A 54 10.89 12.15 -11.02
N LYS A 55 10.76 12.54 -9.75
CA LYS A 55 9.56 13.19 -9.20
C LYS A 55 9.59 14.72 -9.29
N GLY A 56 10.61 15.31 -9.88
CA GLY A 56 10.75 16.76 -10.02
C GLY A 56 10.89 17.51 -8.68
N ILE A 57 11.41 16.85 -7.64
CA ILE A 57 11.62 17.44 -6.32
C ILE A 57 12.93 18.23 -6.34
N ALA A 58 12.90 19.50 -5.89
CA ALA A 58 14.10 20.32 -5.80
C ALA A 58 15.13 19.70 -4.84
N SER A 59 16.42 19.73 -5.20
CA SER A 59 17.51 19.13 -4.42
C SER A 59 17.70 19.75 -3.02
N THR A 60 17.06 20.88 -2.75
CA THR A 60 17.06 21.57 -1.44
C THR A 60 15.76 21.37 -0.66
N SER A 61 14.80 20.64 -1.22
CA SER A 61 13.48 20.42 -0.62
C SER A 61 13.54 19.44 0.56
N ALA A 62 12.77 19.75 1.60
CA ALA A 62 12.57 18.82 2.72
C ALA A 62 11.85 17.52 2.31
N TRP A 63 11.11 17.52 1.19
CA TRP A 63 10.43 16.34 0.66
C TRP A 63 11.37 15.17 0.30
N ILE A 64 12.68 15.43 0.12
CA ILE A 64 13.69 14.39 -0.08
C ILE A 64 13.69 13.37 1.05
N ALA A 65 13.35 13.78 2.28
CA ALA A 65 13.27 12.89 3.43
C ALA A 65 12.28 11.74 3.24
N GLU A 66 11.23 11.91 2.43
CA GLU A 66 10.29 10.84 2.11
C GLU A 66 10.97 9.68 1.35
N GLU A 67 11.88 9.99 0.42
CA GLU A 67 12.56 8.96 -0.35
C GLU A 67 13.44 8.07 0.54
N TRP A 68 14.00 8.64 1.61
CA TRP A 68 14.76 7.89 2.61
C TRP A 68 13.86 7.08 3.54
N THR A 69 12.75 7.66 3.99
CA THR A 69 11.86 7.01 4.97
C THR A 69 10.99 5.94 4.33
N ILE A 70 10.32 6.25 3.22
CA ILE A 70 9.33 5.36 2.61
C ILE A 70 10.00 4.31 1.73
N ASN A 71 11.03 4.67 0.97
CA ASN A 71 11.63 3.75 0.01
C ASN A 71 12.81 2.96 0.56
N ILE A 72 13.66 3.55 1.40
CA ILE A 72 14.89 2.90 1.84
C ILE A 72 14.71 2.28 3.23
N TRP A 73 14.27 3.06 4.20
CA TRP A 73 14.14 2.57 5.58
C TRP A 73 13.09 1.46 5.71
N VAL A 74 11.91 1.64 5.10
CA VAL A 74 10.84 0.61 5.11
C VAL A 74 11.33 -0.69 4.47
N PHE A 75 12.08 -0.60 3.36
CA PHE A 75 12.61 -1.79 2.69
C PHE A 75 13.59 -2.56 3.59
N VAL A 76 14.55 -1.87 4.20
CA VAL A 76 15.51 -2.49 5.13
C VAL A 76 14.79 -3.10 6.34
N GLN A 77 13.79 -2.41 6.91
CA GLN A 77 13.03 -2.88 8.06
C GLN A 77 12.22 -4.15 7.74
N ALA A 78 11.59 -4.20 6.59
CA ALA A 78 10.85 -5.38 6.15
C ALA A 78 11.77 -6.61 6.02
N ILE A 79 12.95 -6.43 5.40
CA ILE A 79 13.94 -7.51 5.30
C ILE A 79 14.42 -7.97 6.67
N ASN A 80 14.73 -7.04 7.57
CA ASN A 80 15.19 -7.38 8.93
C ASN A 80 14.13 -8.16 9.72
N THR A 81 12.85 -7.77 9.56
CA THR A 81 11.72 -8.49 10.18
C THR A 81 11.61 -9.90 9.61
N GLN A 82 11.72 -10.07 8.30
CA GLN A 82 11.68 -11.38 7.67
C GLN A 82 12.86 -12.28 8.13
N ILE A 83 14.07 -11.72 8.22
CA ILE A 83 15.25 -12.43 8.75
C ILE A 83 15.00 -12.90 10.19
N LEU A 84 14.44 -12.03 11.03
CA LEU A 84 14.12 -12.36 12.42
C LEU A 84 13.17 -13.56 12.52
N VAL A 85 12.07 -13.54 11.76
CA VAL A 85 11.07 -14.62 11.73
C VAL A 85 11.70 -15.93 11.22
N LEU A 86 12.43 -15.89 10.10
CA LEU A 86 13.04 -17.10 9.53
C LEU A 86 14.15 -17.70 10.42
N LYS A 87 14.90 -16.87 11.14
CA LYS A 87 15.88 -17.37 12.14
C LYS A 87 15.19 -18.07 13.31
N ARG A 88 14.01 -17.60 13.74
CA ARG A 88 13.21 -18.30 14.76
C ARG A 88 12.77 -19.67 14.27
N VAL A 89 12.26 -19.74 13.04
CA VAL A 89 11.87 -21.02 12.42
C VAL A 89 13.05 -21.97 12.28
N LEU A 90 14.21 -21.46 11.81
CA LEU A 90 15.43 -22.26 11.70
C LEU A 90 15.90 -22.82 13.06
N ALA A 91 15.68 -22.08 14.15
CA ALA A 91 16.00 -22.51 15.51
C ALA A 91 14.94 -23.45 16.12
N GLY A 92 13.89 -23.83 15.37
CA GLY A 92 12.80 -24.69 15.83
C GLY A 92 11.79 -24.01 16.74
N HIS A 93 11.78 -22.66 16.75
CA HIS A 93 10.78 -21.88 17.48
C HIS A 93 9.57 -21.56 16.60
N GLU A 94 8.42 -21.31 17.24
CA GLU A 94 7.24 -20.80 16.54
C GLU A 94 7.54 -19.44 15.90
N PRO A 95 7.07 -19.19 14.64
CA PRO A 95 7.29 -17.92 13.95
C PRO A 95 6.65 -16.74 14.70
N VAL A 96 5.51 -16.99 15.34
CA VAL A 96 4.78 -16.01 16.16
C VAL A 96 4.84 -16.44 17.62
N ASN A 97 5.07 -15.50 18.54
CA ASN A 97 5.04 -15.78 19.97
C ASN A 97 3.63 -16.23 20.39
N ALA A 98 3.55 -17.23 21.29
CA ALA A 98 2.27 -17.73 21.79
C ALA A 98 1.42 -16.61 22.42
N ASP A 99 2.06 -15.71 23.18
CA ASP A 99 1.40 -14.60 23.87
C ASP A 99 0.93 -13.48 22.91
N ALA A 100 1.42 -13.48 21.67
CA ALA A 100 0.99 -12.51 20.67
C ALA A 100 -0.34 -12.88 19.99
N VAL A 101 -0.79 -14.15 20.15
CA VAL A 101 -2.05 -14.64 19.57
C VAL A 101 -3.11 -14.67 20.65
N HIS A 102 -4.12 -13.84 20.52
CA HIS A 102 -5.20 -13.72 21.51
C HIS A 102 -6.57 -13.57 20.83
N THR A 103 -7.64 -13.55 21.61
CA THR A 103 -9.00 -13.35 21.11
C THR A 103 -9.40 -11.89 21.29
N GLY A 104 -9.87 -11.28 20.22
CA GLY A 104 -10.44 -9.93 20.21
C GLY A 104 -11.87 -9.88 20.81
N PRO A 105 -12.46 -8.67 20.92
CA PRO A 105 -13.78 -8.46 21.53
C PRO A 105 -14.89 -9.32 20.91
N ASP A 106 -14.85 -9.52 19.60
CA ASP A 106 -15.88 -10.24 18.83
C ASP A 106 -15.60 -11.75 18.69
N GLY A 107 -14.64 -12.26 19.46
CA GLY A 107 -14.24 -13.67 19.37
C GLY A 107 -13.29 -13.99 18.23
N GLN A 108 -12.93 -13.02 17.41
CA GLN A 108 -11.99 -13.15 16.31
C GLN A 108 -10.55 -13.27 16.82
N VAL A 109 -9.73 -14.06 16.16
CA VAL A 109 -8.31 -14.20 16.50
C VAL A 109 -7.55 -12.95 16.09
N VAL A 110 -6.74 -12.41 16.98
CA VAL A 110 -5.90 -11.25 16.78
C VAL A 110 -4.44 -11.61 17.06
N VAL A 111 -3.53 -11.14 16.21
CA VAL A 111 -2.09 -11.35 16.36
C VAL A 111 -1.39 -10.02 16.54
N ASP A 112 -0.73 -9.80 17.68
CA ASP A 112 0.12 -8.64 17.89
C ASP A 112 1.42 -8.79 17.08
N VAL A 113 1.61 -7.94 16.07
CA VAL A 113 2.77 -8.02 15.17
C VAL A 113 3.80 -6.91 15.40
N PHE A 114 3.42 -5.85 16.10
CA PHE A 114 4.31 -4.73 16.44
C PHE A 114 3.97 -4.16 17.83
N PRO A 115 4.97 -3.81 18.66
CA PRO A 115 6.43 -3.87 18.44
C PRO A 115 6.99 -5.30 18.53
N ALA A 116 7.87 -5.66 17.60
CA ALA A 116 8.50 -6.98 17.56
C ALA A 116 9.81 -7.03 18.38
N THR A 117 10.53 -5.92 18.45
CA THR A 117 11.87 -5.81 19.06
C THR A 117 11.95 -4.77 20.18
N GLY A 118 13.03 -4.79 20.96
CA GLY A 118 13.32 -3.75 21.95
C GLY A 118 13.60 -2.39 21.30
N TYR A 119 14.16 -2.40 20.09
CA TYR A 119 14.39 -1.20 19.28
C TYR A 119 13.08 -0.53 18.88
N ASP A 120 12.09 -1.30 18.43
CA ASP A 120 10.77 -0.78 18.09
C ASP A 120 10.10 -0.12 19.29
N ARG A 121 10.19 -0.76 20.48
CA ARG A 121 9.62 -0.20 21.73
C ARG A 121 10.28 1.10 22.15
N LEU A 122 11.57 1.27 21.85
CA LEU A 122 12.32 2.48 22.20
C LEU A 122 12.00 3.63 21.24
N LEU A 123 12.06 3.40 19.94
CA LEU A 123 11.92 4.45 18.93
C LEU A 123 10.47 4.76 18.59
N LEU A 124 9.61 3.76 18.60
CA LEU A 124 8.20 3.87 18.22
C LEU A 124 7.29 3.58 19.42
N ASN A 125 7.66 4.16 20.57
CA ASN A 125 6.89 4.02 21.81
C ASN A 125 5.44 4.49 21.60
N GLY A 126 4.49 3.65 22.03
CA GLY A 126 3.06 3.94 21.90
C GLY A 126 2.40 3.43 20.61
N TYR A 127 3.19 3.05 19.60
CA TYR A 127 2.65 2.41 18.41
C TYR A 127 2.44 0.92 18.61
N LYS A 128 1.33 0.40 18.09
CA LYS A 128 0.99 -1.02 18.05
C LYS A 128 0.43 -1.36 16.69
N ALA A 129 0.73 -2.57 16.20
CA ALA A 129 0.06 -3.13 15.04
C ALA A 129 -0.44 -4.54 15.35
N GLN A 130 -1.64 -4.83 14.85
CA GLN A 130 -2.33 -6.10 15.02
C GLN A 130 -2.83 -6.60 13.67
N VAL A 131 -2.78 -7.90 13.47
CA VAL A 131 -3.44 -8.58 12.36
C VAL A 131 -4.68 -9.26 12.89
N TRP A 132 -5.83 -8.86 12.40
CA TRP A 132 -7.11 -9.50 12.69
C TRP A 132 -7.33 -10.60 11.67
N ILE A 133 -7.39 -11.84 12.16
CA ILE A 133 -7.49 -13.03 11.32
C ILE A 133 -8.93 -13.18 10.81
N GLU A 134 -9.10 -13.76 9.64
CA GLU A 134 -10.43 -14.00 9.08
C GLU A 134 -11.38 -14.66 10.07
N PRO A 135 -12.66 -14.25 10.12
CA PRO A 135 -13.66 -14.86 10.99
C PRO A 135 -13.75 -16.37 10.78
N GLY A 136 -13.80 -17.11 11.88
CA GLY A 136 -13.90 -18.58 11.87
C GLY A 136 -12.56 -19.32 11.81
N VAL A 137 -11.44 -18.63 11.60
CA VAL A 137 -10.10 -19.23 11.69
C VAL A 137 -9.65 -19.28 13.16
N SER A 138 -9.29 -20.46 13.65
CA SER A 138 -8.85 -20.63 15.02
C SER A 138 -7.40 -20.19 15.27
N ALA A 139 -7.05 -19.93 16.53
CA ALA A 139 -5.66 -19.64 16.91
C ALA A 139 -4.69 -20.79 16.58
N GLU A 140 -5.16 -22.04 16.62
CA GLU A 140 -4.37 -23.20 16.23
C GLU A 140 -4.09 -23.20 14.72
N GLN A 141 -5.11 -22.97 13.90
CA GLN A 141 -4.95 -22.84 12.44
C GLN A 141 -4.03 -21.67 12.08
N THR A 142 -4.18 -20.52 12.75
CA THR A 142 -3.32 -19.35 12.54
C THR A 142 -1.85 -19.69 12.79
N ARG A 143 -1.54 -20.40 13.90
CA ARG A 143 -0.17 -20.83 14.20
C ARG A 143 0.34 -21.88 13.22
N ALA A 144 -0.51 -22.81 12.80
CA ALA A 144 -0.14 -23.86 11.85
C ALA A 144 0.22 -23.28 10.47
N GLN A 145 -0.51 -22.25 10.02
CA GLN A 145 -0.27 -21.58 8.74
C GLN A 145 0.92 -20.62 8.76
N ALA A 146 1.32 -20.11 9.94
CA ALA A 146 2.45 -19.21 10.04
C ALA A 146 3.74 -19.89 9.58
N ALA A 147 4.39 -19.33 8.55
CA ALA A 147 5.60 -19.84 7.91
C ALA A 147 5.48 -21.31 7.42
N ALA A 148 4.29 -21.72 6.94
CA ALA A 148 3.97 -23.09 6.49
C ALA A 148 4.98 -23.63 5.47
N LEU A 149 5.41 -22.81 4.52
CA LEU A 149 6.45 -23.11 3.51
C LEU A 149 7.74 -23.69 4.15
N TYR A 150 8.17 -23.18 5.30
CA TYR A 150 9.43 -23.56 5.95
C TYR A 150 9.24 -24.63 7.03
N ARG A 151 8.01 -25.01 7.33
CA ARG A 151 7.67 -26.04 8.32
C ARG A 151 7.27 -27.37 7.68
N GLY A 152 7.33 -27.43 6.34
CA GLY A 152 6.98 -28.62 5.57
C GLY A 152 5.46 -28.93 5.56
N THR A 153 4.63 -27.94 5.90
CA THR A 153 3.17 -28.07 5.90
C THR A 153 2.53 -27.54 4.61
N ASP A 154 3.31 -26.88 3.77
CA ASP A 154 2.92 -26.42 2.43
C ASP A 154 3.87 -27.02 1.37
N PRO A 155 3.50 -28.11 0.73
CA PRO A 155 4.32 -28.81 -0.27
C PRO A 155 4.17 -28.26 -1.70
N SER A 156 3.69 -27.03 -1.89
CA SER A 156 3.47 -26.47 -3.22
C SER A 156 4.78 -26.40 -4.02
N ASP A 157 4.72 -26.81 -5.29
CA ASP A 157 5.82 -26.61 -6.24
C ASP A 157 6.00 -25.12 -6.51
N PRO A 158 7.23 -24.65 -6.70
CA PRO A 158 7.50 -23.23 -6.96
C PRO A 158 6.90 -22.81 -8.30
N GLU A 159 6.13 -21.73 -8.27
CA GLU A 159 5.48 -21.13 -9.43
C GLU A 159 6.30 -19.96 -9.99
N VAL A 160 6.06 -19.64 -11.26
CA VAL A 160 6.52 -18.38 -11.86
C VAL A 160 5.43 -17.34 -11.64
N CYS A 161 5.66 -16.43 -10.70
CA CYS A 161 4.75 -15.31 -10.47
C CYS A 161 5.15 -14.10 -11.31
N LEU A 162 4.20 -13.54 -12.05
CA LEU A 162 4.33 -12.24 -12.68
C LEU A 162 3.96 -11.16 -11.66
N VAL A 163 4.93 -10.34 -11.28
CA VAL A 163 4.70 -9.14 -10.46
C VAL A 163 4.53 -7.94 -11.39
N LEU A 164 3.34 -7.37 -11.43
CA LEU A 164 3.05 -6.09 -12.09
C LEU A 164 3.27 -4.97 -11.06
N GLY A 165 4.48 -4.41 -11.05
CA GLY A 165 4.96 -3.54 -10.00
C GLY A 165 4.25 -2.19 -9.93
N ALA A 166 4.18 -1.62 -8.73
CA ALA A 166 3.65 -0.29 -8.47
C ALA A 166 4.51 0.83 -9.09
N GLY A 167 3.88 1.91 -9.50
CA GLY A 167 4.58 3.07 -10.09
C GLY A 167 4.85 4.22 -9.12
N ASN A 168 4.26 4.23 -7.93
CA ASN A 168 4.29 5.37 -7.02
C ASN A 168 5.42 5.32 -5.97
N LEU A 169 5.64 4.19 -5.34
CA LEU A 169 6.65 4.00 -4.30
C LEU A 169 7.61 2.88 -4.70
N GLY A 170 8.90 3.18 -4.67
CA GLY A 170 9.92 2.22 -5.09
C GLY A 170 9.99 0.97 -4.19
N THR A 171 9.73 1.13 -2.90
CA THR A 171 9.77 0.00 -1.96
C THR A 171 8.72 -1.07 -2.25
N ILE A 172 7.54 -0.72 -2.79
CA ILE A 172 6.43 -1.68 -2.99
C ILE A 172 6.87 -2.85 -3.88
N THR A 173 7.38 -2.56 -5.08
CA THR A 173 7.85 -3.62 -5.99
C THR A 173 8.93 -4.50 -5.36
N ALA A 174 9.83 -3.92 -4.55
CA ALA A 174 10.84 -4.68 -3.83
C ALA A 174 10.24 -5.58 -2.75
N LEU A 175 9.20 -5.11 -2.05
CA LEU A 175 8.46 -5.91 -1.06
C LEU A 175 7.65 -7.02 -1.73
N ASP A 176 7.04 -6.75 -2.88
CA ASP A 176 6.35 -7.77 -3.68
C ASP A 176 7.32 -8.89 -4.10
N ILE A 177 8.56 -8.55 -4.50
CA ILE A 177 9.61 -9.54 -4.78
C ILE A 177 9.90 -10.40 -3.55
N ILE A 178 10.05 -9.79 -2.37
CA ILE A 178 10.32 -10.51 -1.13
C ILE A 178 9.13 -11.37 -0.73
N ASP A 179 7.90 -10.89 -0.85
CA ASP A 179 6.69 -11.68 -0.58
C ASP A 179 6.66 -12.94 -1.46
N GLN A 180 6.81 -12.78 -2.77
CA GLN A 180 6.73 -13.91 -3.69
C GLN A 180 7.86 -14.92 -3.43
N LEU A 181 9.09 -14.48 -3.27
CA LEU A 181 10.23 -15.37 -3.02
C LEU A 181 10.14 -16.06 -1.65
N TYR A 182 9.91 -15.29 -0.58
CA TYR A 182 10.09 -15.78 0.80
C TYR A 182 8.82 -16.19 1.51
N ILE A 183 7.66 -15.67 1.12
CA ILE A 183 6.39 -16.01 1.74
C ILE A 183 5.62 -17.03 0.89
N ARG A 184 5.60 -16.84 -0.44
CA ARG A 184 4.91 -17.73 -1.38
C ARG A 184 5.80 -18.85 -1.91
N GLY A 185 7.12 -18.72 -1.88
CA GLY A 185 8.07 -19.70 -2.40
C GLY A 185 8.27 -19.64 -3.93
N ASN A 186 7.73 -18.63 -4.59
CA ASN A 186 7.70 -18.46 -6.04
C ASN A 186 8.97 -17.79 -6.58
N VAL A 187 9.26 -18.00 -7.86
CA VAL A 187 10.23 -17.19 -8.61
C VAL A 187 9.51 -16.07 -9.36
N CYS A 188 10.19 -14.94 -9.59
CA CYS A 188 9.51 -13.70 -9.99
C CYS A 188 9.92 -13.21 -11.38
N ALA A 189 8.93 -13.02 -12.26
CA ALA A 189 9.01 -12.13 -13.41
C ALA A 189 8.46 -10.76 -13.01
N VAL A 190 9.29 -9.76 -12.79
CA VAL A 190 8.88 -8.43 -12.35
C VAL A 190 8.82 -7.48 -13.53
N LYS A 191 7.63 -7.11 -13.93
CA LYS A 191 7.43 -6.08 -14.93
C LYS A 191 7.41 -4.72 -14.23
N MET A 192 8.50 -3.96 -14.40
CA MET A 192 8.63 -2.62 -13.84
C MET A 192 7.54 -1.69 -14.34
N ASN A 193 6.99 -0.86 -13.45
CA ASN A 193 6.09 0.20 -13.89
C ASN A 193 6.90 1.29 -14.62
N PRO A 194 6.45 1.79 -15.78
CA PRO A 194 7.18 2.84 -16.50
C PRO A 194 7.48 4.10 -15.67
N VAL A 195 6.64 4.42 -14.69
CA VAL A 195 6.87 5.58 -13.79
C VAL A 195 8.06 5.35 -12.87
N ASN A 196 8.35 4.09 -12.49
CA ASN A 196 9.42 3.71 -11.57
C ASN A 196 10.56 2.92 -12.22
N GLU A 197 10.60 2.79 -13.55
CA GLU A 197 11.62 1.96 -14.21
C GLU A 197 13.07 2.46 -13.98
N TYR A 198 13.25 3.73 -13.59
CA TYR A 198 14.54 4.30 -13.20
C TYR A 198 15.15 3.57 -11.97
N LEU A 199 14.34 2.85 -11.19
CA LEU A 199 14.80 2.04 -10.07
C LEU A 199 15.39 0.68 -10.50
N GLY A 200 15.15 0.25 -11.74
CA GLY A 200 15.58 -1.04 -12.25
C GLY A 200 17.07 -1.35 -12.03
N PRO A 201 18.01 -0.46 -12.41
CA PRO A 201 19.44 -0.68 -12.20
C PRO A 201 19.83 -0.85 -10.72
N PHE A 202 19.11 -0.21 -9.79
CA PHE A 202 19.33 -0.38 -8.35
C PHE A 202 18.82 -1.74 -7.90
N TYR A 203 17.66 -2.18 -8.37
CA TYR A 203 17.15 -3.53 -8.07
C TYR A 203 18.03 -4.62 -8.68
N GLU A 204 18.56 -4.43 -9.88
CA GLU A 204 19.52 -5.34 -10.50
C GLU A 204 20.77 -5.53 -9.61
N HIS A 205 21.28 -4.44 -9.01
CA HIS A 205 22.39 -4.50 -8.06
C HIS A 205 22.00 -5.19 -6.75
N ILE A 206 20.89 -4.78 -6.13
CA ILE A 206 20.41 -5.31 -4.85
C ILE A 206 20.12 -6.81 -4.95
N PHE A 207 19.39 -7.23 -5.98
CA PHE A 207 18.95 -8.61 -6.19
C PHE A 207 19.87 -9.42 -7.15
N SER A 208 21.09 -8.96 -7.38
CA SER A 208 21.97 -9.55 -8.40
C SER A 208 22.17 -11.06 -8.26
N GLU A 209 22.23 -11.58 -7.03
CA GLU A 209 22.37 -13.02 -6.78
C GLU A 209 21.11 -13.81 -7.19
N PHE A 210 19.92 -13.30 -6.92
CA PHE A 210 18.66 -13.91 -7.34
C PHE A 210 18.53 -13.92 -8.86
N ILE A 211 18.95 -12.84 -9.51
CA ILE A 211 18.96 -12.71 -10.97
C ILE A 211 19.93 -13.70 -11.61
N SER A 212 21.15 -13.80 -11.08
CA SER A 212 22.18 -14.70 -11.62
C SER A 212 21.79 -16.18 -11.53
N ARG A 213 21.00 -16.55 -10.51
CA ARG A 213 20.50 -17.91 -10.30
C ARG A 213 19.21 -18.24 -11.05
N GLY A 214 18.61 -17.26 -11.76
CA GLY A 214 17.36 -17.47 -12.49
C GLY A 214 16.12 -17.47 -11.64
N TRP A 215 16.13 -16.84 -10.47
CA TRP A 215 14.98 -16.76 -9.56
C TRP A 215 14.22 -15.43 -9.65
N LEU A 216 14.82 -14.44 -10.28
CA LEU A 216 14.25 -13.14 -10.53
C LEU A 216 14.61 -12.65 -11.93
N ARG A 217 13.68 -12.00 -12.61
CA ARG A 217 13.91 -11.24 -13.84
C ARG A 217 13.19 -9.90 -13.75
N LEU A 218 13.91 -8.81 -14.01
CA LEU A 218 13.32 -7.49 -14.19
C LEU A 218 13.02 -7.28 -15.67
N LEU A 219 11.80 -6.90 -15.97
CA LEU A 219 11.28 -6.73 -17.32
C LEU A 219 10.73 -5.31 -17.46
N TYR A 220 10.92 -4.71 -18.62
CA TYR A 220 10.55 -3.33 -18.90
C TYR A 220 9.54 -3.25 -20.04
N GLY A 221 8.75 -2.19 -20.07
CA GLY A 221 7.78 -1.93 -21.11
C GLY A 221 6.42 -1.46 -20.62
N GLY A 222 5.54 -1.15 -21.55
CA GLY A 222 4.21 -0.63 -21.29
C GLY A 222 3.15 -1.68 -20.97
N ALA A 223 1.89 -1.27 -21.19
CA ALA A 223 0.74 -2.15 -20.98
C ALA A 223 0.71 -3.35 -21.94
N ASP A 224 1.24 -3.19 -23.14
CA ASP A 224 1.36 -4.26 -24.14
C ASP A 224 2.24 -5.42 -23.66
N VAL A 225 3.38 -5.10 -23.00
CA VAL A 225 4.27 -6.09 -22.39
C VAL A 225 3.60 -6.74 -21.18
N GLY A 226 2.94 -5.95 -20.32
CA GLY A 226 2.19 -6.46 -19.17
C GLY A 226 1.09 -7.43 -19.57
N GLY A 227 0.30 -7.09 -20.59
CA GLY A 227 -0.74 -7.95 -21.13
C GLY A 227 -0.19 -9.25 -21.74
N TYR A 228 0.89 -9.17 -22.51
CA TYR A 228 1.55 -10.36 -23.06
C TYR A 228 2.00 -11.33 -21.96
N LEU A 229 2.69 -10.80 -20.93
CA LEU A 229 3.19 -11.61 -19.82
C LEU A 229 2.05 -12.21 -18.98
N ALA A 230 0.98 -11.46 -18.74
CA ALA A 230 -0.15 -11.92 -17.95
C ALA A 230 -0.83 -13.17 -18.57
N HIS A 231 -0.91 -13.23 -19.89
CA HIS A 231 -1.50 -14.37 -20.60
C HIS A 231 -0.48 -15.41 -21.08
N HIS A 232 0.80 -15.24 -20.73
CA HIS A 232 1.84 -16.14 -21.19
C HIS A 232 1.76 -17.52 -20.48
N PRO A 233 1.85 -18.67 -21.20
CA PRO A 233 1.64 -20.01 -20.61
C PRO A 233 2.69 -20.43 -19.57
N LYS A 234 3.85 -19.76 -19.51
CA LYS A 234 4.91 -20.01 -18.51
C LYS A 234 4.75 -19.16 -17.23
N VAL A 235 3.76 -18.31 -17.15
CA VAL A 235 3.36 -17.60 -15.93
C VAL A 235 2.24 -18.38 -15.27
N ASP A 236 2.37 -18.72 -14.00
CA ASP A 236 1.39 -19.49 -13.25
C ASP A 236 0.43 -18.59 -12.46
N THR A 237 0.97 -17.57 -11.82
CA THR A 237 0.21 -16.65 -10.97
C THR A 237 0.60 -15.21 -11.25
N ILE A 238 -0.26 -14.27 -10.85
CA ILE A 238 -0.01 -12.84 -11.02
C ILE A 238 -0.18 -12.14 -9.68
N HIS A 239 0.72 -11.21 -9.38
CA HIS A 239 0.55 -10.21 -8.33
C HIS A 239 0.57 -8.81 -8.93
N LEU A 240 -0.47 -8.04 -8.65
CA LEU A 240 -0.63 -6.68 -9.16
C LEU A 240 -0.71 -5.68 -8.00
N THR A 241 0.19 -4.71 -7.97
CA THR A 241 -0.01 -3.49 -7.17
C THR A 241 -0.26 -2.32 -8.12
N GLY A 242 -1.48 -1.80 -8.16
CA GLY A 242 -1.85 -0.79 -9.14
C GLY A 242 -3.30 -0.32 -9.11
N SER A 243 -3.78 0.23 -10.23
CA SER A 243 -5.15 0.74 -10.32
C SER A 243 -6.17 -0.37 -10.63
N ALA A 244 -7.42 -0.15 -10.21
CA ALA A 244 -8.54 -1.00 -10.59
C ALA A 244 -8.67 -1.12 -12.12
N ALA A 245 -8.39 -0.05 -12.87
CA ALA A 245 -8.41 -0.09 -14.33
C ALA A 245 -7.37 -1.06 -14.93
N THR A 246 -6.19 -1.15 -14.31
CA THR A 246 -5.17 -2.14 -14.72
C THR A 246 -5.62 -3.56 -14.40
N TYR A 247 -6.20 -3.77 -13.23
CA TYR A 247 -6.79 -5.06 -12.85
C TYR A 247 -7.88 -5.47 -13.83
N ASP A 248 -8.81 -4.57 -14.13
CA ASP A 248 -9.90 -4.83 -15.07
C ASP A 248 -9.37 -5.18 -16.46
N ALA A 249 -8.37 -4.46 -16.95
CA ALA A 249 -7.75 -4.74 -18.25
C ALA A 249 -7.09 -6.12 -18.30
N VAL A 250 -6.44 -6.56 -17.23
CA VAL A 250 -5.81 -7.89 -17.15
C VAL A 250 -6.84 -8.99 -17.01
N VAL A 251 -7.84 -8.80 -16.15
CA VAL A 251 -8.82 -9.86 -15.83
C VAL A 251 -9.92 -9.96 -16.86
N TRP A 252 -10.46 -8.84 -17.31
CA TRP A 252 -11.63 -8.79 -18.19
C TRP A 252 -11.27 -8.52 -19.65
N GLY A 253 -10.05 -8.01 -19.93
CA GLY A 253 -9.62 -7.55 -21.24
C GLY A 253 -9.98 -6.09 -21.51
N THR A 254 -9.63 -5.62 -22.73
CA THR A 254 -9.87 -4.23 -23.18
C THR A 254 -10.71 -4.15 -24.44
N ASP A 255 -11.27 -5.26 -24.91
CA ASP A 255 -12.13 -5.34 -26.09
C ASP A 255 -13.62 -5.05 -25.74
N ASP A 256 -14.46 -4.99 -26.74
CA ASP A 256 -15.91 -4.71 -26.60
C ASP A 256 -16.67 -5.72 -25.73
N GLN A 257 -16.06 -6.87 -25.42
CA GLN A 257 -16.67 -7.90 -24.59
C GLN A 257 -16.27 -7.79 -23.10
N ALA A 258 -15.33 -6.93 -22.73
CA ALA A 258 -14.82 -6.80 -21.36
C ALA A 258 -15.94 -6.56 -20.34
N ALA A 259 -16.82 -5.61 -20.60
CA ALA A 259 -17.96 -5.30 -19.73
C ALA A 259 -18.92 -6.49 -19.58
N SER A 260 -19.16 -7.25 -20.66
CA SER A 260 -20.00 -8.45 -20.63
C SER A 260 -19.35 -9.57 -19.81
N ARG A 261 -18.03 -9.75 -19.94
CA ARG A 261 -17.27 -10.73 -19.12
C ARG A 261 -17.38 -10.39 -17.64
N GLN A 262 -17.18 -9.12 -17.29
CA GLN A 262 -17.27 -8.65 -15.91
C GLN A 262 -18.68 -8.85 -15.34
N ALA A 263 -19.72 -8.44 -16.06
CA ALA A 263 -21.10 -8.58 -15.62
C ALA A 263 -21.53 -10.05 -15.43
N ASN A 264 -20.96 -10.99 -16.19
CA ASN A 264 -21.25 -12.41 -16.12
C ASN A 264 -20.24 -13.21 -15.28
N ASN A 265 -19.30 -12.54 -14.63
CA ASN A 265 -18.19 -13.15 -13.87
C ASN A 265 -17.45 -14.26 -14.69
N ARG A 266 -17.10 -13.92 -15.93
CA ARG A 266 -16.36 -14.81 -16.86
C ARG A 266 -15.04 -14.17 -17.25
N PRO A 267 -14.01 -14.21 -16.38
CA PRO A 267 -12.73 -13.57 -16.66
C PRO A 267 -12.08 -14.09 -17.94
N LEU A 268 -11.37 -13.21 -18.64
CA LEU A 268 -10.47 -13.57 -19.72
C LEU A 268 -9.20 -14.24 -19.19
N LEU A 269 -8.73 -13.78 -18.03
CA LEU A 269 -7.60 -14.36 -17.34
C LEU A 269 -8.00 -15.70 -16.71
N ASP A 270 -7.26 -16.75 -17.02
CA ASP A 270 -7.46 -18.13 -16.54
C ASP A 270 -6.53 -18.52 -15.38
N LYS A 271 -5.82 -17.55 -14.80
CA LYS A 271 -4.81 -17.75 -13.75
C LYS A 271 -5.19 -17.05 -12.46
N PRO A 272 -4.70 -17.55 -11.30
CA PRO A 272 -4.83 -16.85 -10.05
C PRO A 272 -4.15 -15.48 -10.11
N ILE A 273 -4.86 -14.46 -9.60
CA ILE A 273 -4.33 -13.11 -9.45
C ILE A 273 -4.61 -12.59 -8.05
N THR A 274 -3.57 -12.09 -7.40
CA THR A 274 -3.70 -11.27 -6.19
C THR A 274 -3.47 -9.81 -6.56
N ALA A 275 -4.22 -8.89 -5.93
CA ALA A 275 -4.14 -7.48 -6.28
C ALA A 275 -4.23 -6.58 -5.05
N GLU A 276 -3.31 -5.62 -4.99
CA GLU A 276 -3.36 -4.47 -4.10
C GLU A 276 -3.80 -3.25 -4.91
N LEU A 277 -5.05 -2.82 -4.71
CA LEU A 277 -5.66 -1.75 -5.48
C LEU A 277 -5.82 -0.49 -4.62
N GLY A 278 -5.93 0.67 -5.27
CA GLY A 278 -6.26 1.91 -4.61
C GLY A 278 -7.74 2.02 -4.23
N GLY A 279 -8.04 3.04 -3.43
CA GLY A 279 -9.40 3.31 -2.97
C GLY A 279 -9.55 4.73 -2.44
N VAL A 280 -10.72 5.02 -1.88
CA VAL A 280 -11.06 6.27 -1.22
C VAL A 280 -10.87 6.10 0.29
N SER A 281 -9.72 6.52 0.80
CA SER A 281 -9.39 6.38 2.24
C SER A 281 -10.01 7.51 3.06
N PRO A 282 -10.89 7.22 4.04
CA PRO A 282 -11.43 8.22 4.96
C PRO A 282 -10.46 8.52 6.11
N PHE A 283 -10.50 9.76 6.57
CA PHE A 283 -9.95 10.19 7.86
C PHE A 283 -11.10 10.65 8.75
N ILE A 284 -11.47 9.84 9.73
CA ILE A 284 -12.63 10.07 10.61
C ILE A 284 -12.14 10.74 11.89
N VAL A 285 -12.65 11.94 12.17
CA VAL A 285 -12.34 12.66 13.41
C VAL A 285 -13.54 12.59 14.33
N VAL A 286 -13.37 11.84 15.43
CA VAL A 286 -14.43 11.67 16.43
C VAL A 286 -14.66 12.99 17.18
N PRO A 287 -15.91 13.47 17.27
CA PRO A 287 -16.23 14.69 17.98
C PRO A 287 -15.86 14.58 19.48
N GLY A 288 -15.23 15.61 20.02
CA GLY A 288 -14.79 15.65 21.41
C GLY A 288 -14.28 17.03 21.82
N ASP A 289 -13.73 17.11 23.04
CA ASP A 289 -13.17 18.33 23.63
C ASP A 289 -11.69 18.50 23.25
N TRP A 290 -11.43 18.62 21.96
CA TRP A 290 -10.07 18.80 21.43
C TRP A 290 -9.51 20.17 21.78
N SER A 291 -8.30 20.22 22.31
CA SER A 291 -7.61 21.49 22.53
C SER A 291 -7.17 22.14 21.21
N ALA A 292 -6.80 23.42 21.25
CA ALA A 292 -6.26 24.08 20.06
C ALA A 292 -4.93 23.45 19.58
N ALA A 293 -4.14 22.90 20.49
CA ALA A 293 -2.90 22.19 20.15
C ALA A 293 -3.19 20.84 19.46
N ASP A 294 -4.19 20.10 19.97
CA ASP A 294 -4.60 18.84 19.36
C ASP A 294 -5.19 19.06 17.97
N LEU A 295 -6.04 20.09 17.77
CA LEU A 295 -6.59 20.42 16.46
C LEU A 295 -5.49 20.73 15.44
N ARG A 296 -4.46 21.49 15.84
CA ARG A 296 -3.30 21.78 14.98
C ARG A 296 -2.54 20.50 14.64
N PHE A 297 -2.25 19.67 15.65
CA PHE A 297 -1.57 18.38 15.42
C PHE A 297 -2.35 17.48 14.47
N GLN A 298 -3.67 17.37 14.65
CA GLN A 298 -4.51 16.57 13.76
C GLN A 298 -4.59 17.18 12.35
N ALA A 299 -4.60 18.50 12.22
CA ALA A 299 -4.54 19.15 10.91
C ALA A 299 -3.23 18.83 10.16
N GLU A 300 -2.09 18.85 10.87
CA GLU A 300 -0.79 18.42 10.32
C GLU A 300 -0.81 16.93 9.95
N HIS A 301 -1.42 16.08 10.77
CA HIS A 301 -1.58 14.65 10.48
C HIS A 301 -2.44 14.41 9.23
N ILE A 302 -3.62 15.06 9.12
CA ILE A 302 -4.49 14.99 7.95
C ILE A 302 -3.75 15.46 6.68
N ALA A 303 -3.08 16.60 6.76
CA ALA A 303 -2.31 17.15 5.65
C ALA A 303 -1.16 16.21 5.24
N THR A 304 -0.44 15.63 6.19
CA THR A 304 0.64 14.67 5.93
C THR A 304 0.11 13.42 5.23
N THR A 305 -0.97 12.81 5.73
CA THR A 305 -1.57 11.63 5.10
C THR A 305 -2.15 11.90 3.71
N LYS A 306 -2.52 13.16 3.41
CA LYS A 306 -2.95 13.57 2.07
C LYS A 306 -1.78 13.87 1.14
N LEU A 307 -0.76 14.61 1.62
CA LEU A 307 0.28 15.17 0.76
C LEU A 307 1.51 14.27 0.59
N ILE A 308 1.63 13.20 1.37
CA ILE A 308 2.69 12.21 1.21
C ILE A 308 2.78 11.77 -0.24
N ASN A 309 3.98 11.82 -0.81
CA ASN A 309 4.24 11.49 -2.21
C ASN A 309 3.34 12.27 -3.21
N SER A 310 3.08 13.56 -2.95
CA SER A 310 2.16 14.43 -3.71
C SER A 310 0.70 13.91 -3.77
N GLY A 311 0.29 13.07 -2.81
CA GLY A 311 -0.99 12.38 -2.83
C GLY A 311 -1.03 11.13 -3.74
N HIS A 312 0.09 10.77 -4.38
CA HIS A 312 0.21 9.56 -5.19
C HIS A 312 0.50 8.35 -4.30
N ASN A 313 -0.44 8.08 -3.41
CA ASN A 313 -0.34 6.98 -2.46
C ASN A 313 -1.73 6.33 -2.31
N CYS A 314 -1.80 5.01 -2.43
CA CYS A 314 -3.03 4.23 -2.30
C CYS A 314 -3.73 4.41 -0.95
N ASN A 315 -2.97 4.77 0.13
CA ASN A 315 -3.48 5.08 1.46
C ASN A 315 -3.69 6.58 1.70
N ALA A 316 -3.46 7.46 0.71
CA ALA A 316 -3.61 8.89 0.92
C ALA A 316 -5.05 9.20 1.33
N THR A 317 -5.21 9.90 2.46
CA THR A 317 -6.54 10.39 2.87
C THR A 317 -7.18 11.18 1.74
N GLN A 318 -8.37 10.76 1.32
CA GLN A 318 -9.12 11.45 0.27
C GLN A 318 -10.38 12.13 0.81
N VAL A 319 -10.98 11.60 1.88
CA VAL A 319 -12.18 12.14 2.50
C VAL A 319 -11.98 12.35 3.99
N LEU A 320 -12.11 13.60 4.43
CA LEU A 320 -12.17 13.98 5.85
C LEU A 320 -13.62 13.86 6.32
N VAL A 321 -13.89 12.99 7.28
CA VAL A 321 -15.23 12.74 7.82
C VAL A 321 -15.35 13.39 9.19
N LEU A 322 -16.30 14.32 9.32
CA LEU A 322 -16.56 15.11 10.52
C LEU A 322 -18.02 14.99 10.95
N SER A 323 -18.31 15.18 12.23
CA SER A 323 -19.68 15.34 12.69
C SER A 323 -20.20 16.75 12.36
N GLN A 324 -21.40 16.83 11.76
CA GLN A 324 -22.06 18.11 11.52
C GLN A 324 -22.44 18.84 12.82
N ASP A 325 -22.61 18.10 13.91
CA ASP A 325 -23.01 18.61 15.22
C ASP A 325 -21.80 18.99 16.10
N TRP A 326 -20.55 18.83 15.60
CA TRP A 326 -19.35 19.12 16.35
C TRP A 326 -18.92 20.59 16.22
N PRO A 327 -18.92 21.39 17.32
CA PRO A 327 -18.66 22.84 17.24
C PRO A 327 -17.25 23.21 16.78
N LEU A 328 -16.28 22.26 16.83
CA LEU A 328 -14.90 22.50 16.44
C LEU A 328 -14.59 22.08 14.98
N ALA A 329 -15.58 21.56 14.24
CA ALA A 329 -15.37 21.08 12.88
C ALA A 329 -14.83 22.17 11.94
N ASP A 330 -15.42 23.36 11.95
CA ASP A 330 -14.95 24.48 11.12
C ASP A 330 -13.57 24.97 11.49
N LYS A 331 -13.24 24.91 12.79
CA LYS A 331 -11.90 25.28 13.26
C LYS A 331 -10.85 24.27 12.77
N LEU A 332 -11.16 22.97 12.82
CA LEU A 332 -10.27 21.95 12.28
C LEU A 332 -10.08 22.13 10.76
N ILE A 333 -11.13 22.38 10.00
CA ILE A 333 -11.04 22.63 8.55
C ILE A 333 -10.16 23.86 8.27
N ALA A 334 -10.28 24.93 9.08
CA ALA A 334 -9.43 26.11 8.93
C ALA A 334 -7.95 25.80 9.18
N GLU A 335 -7.62 24.99 10.21
CA GLU A 335 -6.25 24.56 10.47
C GLU A 335 -5.73 23.65 9.33
N VAL A 336 -6.52 22.69 8.83
CA VAL A 336 -6.15 21.83 7.68
C VAL A 336 -5.86 22.67 6.43
N ARG A 337 -6.74 23.65 6.13
CA ARG A 337 -6.56 24.61 5.03
C ARG A 337 -5.25 25.36 5.17
N ALA A 338 -4.93 25.86 6.36
CA ALA A 338 -3.71 26.60 6.63
C ALA A 338 -2.46 25.73 6.44
N VAL A 339 -2.48 24.50 6.95
CA VAL A 339 -1.34 23.58 6.80
C VAL A 339 -1.10 23.22 5.33
N ILE A 340 -2.16 22.84 4.59
CA ILE A 340 -2.03 22.48 3.17
C ILE A 340 -1.57 23.69 2.32
N SER A 341 -2.07 24.91 2.63
CA SER A 341 -1.69 26.13 1.90
C SER A 341 -0.21 26.49 2.11
N ASN A 342 0.32 26.25 3.32
CA ASN A 342 1.69 26.58 3.69
C ASN A 342 2.70 25.46 3.41
N ALA A 343 2.23 24.26 3.07
CA ALA A 343 3.13 23.17 2.70
C ALA A 343 3.96 23.54 1.47
N GLU A 344 5.24 23.15 1.47
CA GLU A 344 6.14 23.37 0.33
C GLU A 344 5.51 22.79 -0.96
N PRO A 345 5.50 23.53 -2.08
CA PRO A 345 5.00 23.03 -3.35
C PRO A 345 5.72 21.76 -3.81
N ARG A 346 4.95 20.85 -4.38
CA ARG A 346 5.47 19.59 -4.93
C ARG A 346 4.76 19.24 -6.22
N PRO A 347 5.49 18.99 -7.33
CA PRO A 347 4.86 18.65 -8.60
C PRO A 347 4.05 17.35 -8.53
N PRO A 348 2.89 17.26 -9.18
CA PRO A 348 2.17 16.02 -9.38
C PRO A 348 2.85 15.24 -10.53
N TYR A 349 3.83 14.42 -10.19
CA TYR A 349 4.66 13.73 -11.17
C TYR A 349 3.97 12.51 -11.84
N TYR A 350 2.89 12.01 -11.26
CA TYR A 350 2.23 10.80 -11.75
C TYR A 350 1.38 11.12 -12.98
N PRO A 351 1.42 10.28 -14.04
CA PRO A 351 0.68 10.55 -15.27
C PRO A 351 -0.82 10.71 -15.05
N GLY A 352 -1.42 11.73 -15.66
CA GLY A 352 -2.87 12.02 -15.58
C GLY A 352 -3.31 12.72 -14.30
N SER A 353 -2.40 13.13 -13.40
CA SER A 353 -2.75 13.76 -12.13
C SER A 353 -3.53 15.07 -12.29
N GLU A 354 -3.16 15.91 -13.24
CA GLU A 354 -3.84 17.19 -13.49
C GLU A 354 -5.29 16.99 -13.93
N ASP A 355 -5.52 16.02 -14.83
CA ASP A 355 -6.87 15.67 -15.29
C ASP A 355 -7.71 15.09 -14.15
N LYS A 356 -7.12 14.28 -13.28
CA LYS A 356 -7.79 13.73 -12.10
C LYS A 356 -8.16 14.81 -11.10
N ILE A 357 -7.26 15.75 -10.81
CA ILE A 357 -7.54 16.92 -9.95
C ILE A 357 -8.69 17.72 -10.54
N THR A 358 -8.63 18.06 -11.82
CA THR A 358 -9.66 18.82 -12.53
C THR A 358 -11.01 18.09 -12.48
N SER A 359 -11.02 16.78 -12.73
CA SER A 359 -12.25 15.99 -12.71
C SER A 359 -12.87 15.88 -11.32
N ALA A 360 -12.04 15.68 -10.28
CA ALA A 360 -12.52 15.61 -8.90
C ALA A 360 -13.11 16.93 -8.41
N CYS A 361 -12.60 18.07 -8.90
CA CYS A 361 -13.06 19.41 -8.52
C CYS A 361 -14.22 19.91 -9.37
N ARG A 362 -14.51 19.28 -10.52
CA ARG A 362 -15.51 19.79 -11.49
C ARG A 362 -16.92 19.82 -10.92
N GLY A 363 -17.49 21.03 -10.86
CA GLY A 363 -18.87 21.23 -10.40
C GLY A 363 -19.05 21.04 -8.88
N MET A 364 -17.99 20.85 -8.13
CA MET A 364 -18.05 20.71 -6.68
C MET A 364 -18.12 22.08 -6.00
N ALA A 365 -19.20 22.32 -5.27
CA ALA A 365 -19.32 23.51 -4.43
C ALA A 365 -18.25 23.50 -3.32
N GLY A 366 -17.83 24.68 -2.87
CA GLY A 366 -16.82 24.81 -1.82
C GLY A 366 -15.42 24.36 -2.20
N THR A 367 -15.10 24.24 -3.50
CA THR A 367 -13.76 23.92 -3.97
C THR A 367 -12.83 25.12 -3.83
N GLU A 368 -11.71 24.91 -3.15
CA GLU A 368 -10.63 25.88 -2.97
C GLU A 368 -9.31 25.28 -3.44
N PHE A 369 -8.61 25.93 -4.37
CA PHE A 369 -7.21 25.57 -4.69
C PHE A 369 -6.26 26.25 -3.72
N LEU A 370 -5.36 25.47 -3.15
CA LEU A 370 -4.48 25.87 -2.06
C LEU A 370 -3.01 25.92 -2.52
N GLY A 371 -2.22 26.82 -1.93
CA GLY A 371 -0.79 26.91 -2.21
C GLY A 371 -0.40 27.56 -3.55
N GLY A 372 -1.36 28.04 -4.35
CA GLY A 372 -1.13 28.87 -5.54
C GLY A 372 -0.67 28.10 -6.79
N ASP A 373 -0.49 26.79 -6.73
CA ASP A 373 -0.01 25.94 -7.82
C ASP A 373 -1.09 25.05 -8.47
N HIS A 374 -2.33 25.15 -8.01
CA HIS A 374 -3.49 24.35 -8.47
C HIS A 374 -3.31 22.82 -8.39
N THR A 375 -2.29 22.36 -7.65
CA THR A 375 -2.03 20.91 -7.46
C THR A 375 -2.69 20.35 -6.21
N ARG A 376 -3.16 21.24 -5.32
CA ARG A 376 -3.81 20.91 -4.05
C ARG A 376 -5.17 21.57 -3.97
N ALA A 377 -6.19 20.79 -3.65
CA ALA A 377 -7.54 21.30 -3.50
C ALA A 377 -8.22 20.78 -2.23
N LEU A 378 -9.03 21.63 -1.61
CA LEU A 378 -9.92 21.29 -0.52
C LEU A 378 -11.36 21.53 -0.99
N ILE A 379 -12.22 20.53 -0.86
CA ILE A 379 -13.63 20.60 -1.20
C ILE A 379 -14.43 20.50 0.10
N THR A 380 -14.99 21.63 0.58
CA THR A 380 -15.53 21.71 1.96
C THR A 380 -16.96 21.18 2.12
N ASP A 381 -17.71 21.04 1.03
CA ASP A 381 -19.14 20.73 1.05
C ASP A 381 -19.44 19.51 0.15
N VAL A 382 -18.91 18.35 0.51
CA VAL A 382 -19.20 17.09 -0.20
C VAL A 382 -20.45 16.46 0.44
N ASP A 383 -21.53 16.36 -0.32
CA ASP A 383 -22.70 15.60 0.11
C ASP A 383 -22.39 14.10 0.12
N ALA A 384 -22.57 13.46 1.28
CA ALA A 384 -22.28 12.04 1.51
C ALA A 384 -23.03 11.09 0.56
N HIS A 385 -24.19 11.51 0.02
CA HIS A 385 -25.05 10.69 -0.82
C HIS A 385 -25.11 11.14 -2.28
N SER A 386 -24.23 12.08 -2.67
CA SER A 386 -24.22 12.65 -4.04
C SER A 386 -23.75 11.67 -5.12
N GLY A 387 -23.05 10.59 -4.76
CA GLY A 387 -22.35 9.74 -5.71
C GLY A 387 -21.22 10.46 -6.47
N ALA A 388 -20.72 11.58 -5.92
CA ALA A 388 -19.63 12.36 -6.52
C ALA A 388 -18.37 11.52 -6.67
N SER A 389 -17.60 11.75 -7.73
CA SER A 389 -16.38 11.00 -8.03
C SER A 389 -15.33 11.04 -6.91
N ILE A 390 -15.30 12.11 -6.12
CA ILE A 390 -14.43 12.20 -4.94
C ILE A 390 -14.73 11.12 -3.88
N LEU A 391 -15.92 10.52 -3.89
CA LEU A 391 -16.34 9.43 -2.99
C LEU A 391 -16.19 8.04 -3.62
N THR A 392 -16.22 7.95 -4.94
CA THR A 392 -16.28 6.67 -5.67
C THR A 392 -15.03 6.35 -6.49
N ASP A 393 -14.22 7.36 -6.80
CA ASP A 393 -13.01 7.19 -7.62
C ASP A 393 -11.76 7.64 -6.87
N GLU A 394 -10.71 6.85 -6.96
CA GLU A 394 -9.41 7.23 -6.43
C GLU A 394 -8.83 8.39 -7.24
N VAL A 395 -8.69 9.55 -6.61
CA VAL A 395 -8.08 10.73 -7.24
C VAL A 395 -6.58 10.57 -7.40
N PHE A 396 -5.93 9.93 -6.43
CA PHE A 396 -4.47 9.68 -6.43
C PHE A 396 -3.65 10.96 -6.66
N ALA A 397 -4.07 12.06 -6.02
CA ALA A 397 -3.47 13.38 -6.11
C ALA A 397 -3.86 14.24 -4.89
N GLY A 398 -3.42 15.49 -4.84
CA GLY A 398 -3.55 16.41 -3.70
C GLY A 398 -4.96 16.96 -3.45
N VAL A 399 -6.03 16.21 -3.68
CA VAL A 399 -7.42 16.64 -3.43
C VAL A 399 -7.98 16.01 -2.17
N LEU A 400 -8.54 16.81 -1.28
CA LEU A 400 -9.20 16.39 -0.05
C LEU A 400 -10.66 16.88 -0.03
N GLY A 401 -11.60 15.94 0.06
CA GLY A 401 -13.02 16.24 0.26
C GLY A 401 -13.38 16.23 1.75
N VAL A 402 -14.32 17.09 2.17
CA VAL A 402 -14.86 17.09 3.53
C VAL A 402 -16.33 16.69 3.49
N VAL A 403 -16.65 15.65 4.24
CA VAL A 403 -18.01 15.16 4.44
C VAL A 403 -18.44 15.39 5.88
N ARG A 404 -19.64 15.88 6.08
CA ARG A 404 -20.24 16.05 7.40
C ARG A 404 -21.37 15.07 7.58
N LEU A 405 -21.27 14.21 8.59
CA LEU A 405 -22.28 13.21 8.91
C LEU A 405 -23.07 13.63 10.15
N PRO A 406 -24.36 13.29 10.24
CA PRO A 406 -25.14 13.50 11.44
C PRO A 406 -24.64 12.62 12.59
N GLY A 407 -24.91 13.01 13.83
CA GLY A 407 -24.55 12.22 15.01
C GLY A 407 -24.48 13.09 16.25
N LYS A 408 -25.55 13.09 17.05
CA LYS A 408 -25.64 13.87 18.31
C LYS A 408 -24.78 13.28 19.44
N THR A 409 -24.45 12.00 19.34
CA THR A 409 -23.57 11.31 20.29
C THR A 409 -22.38 10.74 19.54
N VAL A 410 -21.30 10.45 20.27
CA VAL A 410 -20.10 9.79 19.69
C VAL A 410 -20.45 8.45 19.06
N GLU A 411 -21.27 7.65 19.72
CA GLU A 411 -21.74 6.35 19.23
C GLU A 411 -22.50 6.46 17.90
N GLN A 412 -23.47 7.39 17.83
CA GLN A 412 -24.22 7.63 16.59
C GLN A 412 -23.31 8.11 15.45
N PHE A 413 -22.38 9.01 15.74
CA PHE A 413 -21.43 9.47 14.74
C PHE A 413 -20.53 8.34 14.24
N LEU A 414 -19.97 7.54 15.14
CA LEU A 414 -19.13 6.40 14.76
C LEU A 414 -19.88 5.38 13.92
N HIS A 415 -21.12 5.05 14.31
CA HIS A 415 -21.97 4.15 13.53
C HIS A 415 -22.17 4.68 12.09
N ASN A 416 -22.60 5.93 11.95
CA ASN A 416 -22.81 6.54 10.64
C ASN A 416 -21.51 6.68 9.83
N ALA A 417 -20.38 6.94 10.50
CA ALA A 417 -19.10 7.03 9.82
C ALA A 417 -18.59 5.67 9.31
N VAL A 418 -18.85 4.60 10.05
CA VAL A 418 -18.53 3.23 9.64
C VAL A 418 -19.40 2.79 8.46
N GLU A 419 -20.74 3.03 8.53
CA GLU A 419 -21.64 2.76 7.40
C GLU A 419 -21.22 3.55 6.16
N PHE A 420 -20.95 4.85 6.31
CA PHE A 420 -20.49 5.68 5.21
C PHE A 420 -19.18 5.15 4.59
N ALA A 421 -18.21 4.75 5.42
CA ALA A 421 -16.94 4.22 4.94
C ALA A 421 -17.10 2.88 4.21
N ASN A 422 -17.99 2.01 4.67
CA ASN A 422 -18.18 0.67 4.10
C ASN A 422 -19.11 0.65 2.87
N ASP A 423 -20.15 1.49 2.87
CA ASP A 423 -21.25 1.37 1.89
C ASP A 423 -21.20 2.46 0.80
N VAL A 424 -20.54 3.60 1.06
CA VAL A 424 -20.47 4.73 0.13
C VAL A 424 -19.10 4.90 -0.50
N LEU A 425 -18.03 4.78 0.31
CA LEU A 425 -16.67 4.96 -0.19
C LEU A 425 -16.19 3.72 -0.95
N ARG A 426 -15.53 3.94 -2.07
CA ARG A 426 -14.97 2.83 -2.85
C ARG A 426 -13.64 2.34 -2.27
N GLY A 427 -13.52 1.02 -2.10
CA GLY A 427 -12.29 0.37 -1.67
C GLY A 427 -12.28 0.05 -0.18
N ASN A 428 -11.28 -0.73 0.22
CA ASN A 428 -11.15 -1.27 1.58
C ASN A 428 -9.71 -1.30 2.08
N LEU A 429 -8.83 -0.49 1.47
CA LEU A 429 -7.40 -0.56 1.77
C LEU A 429 -7.04 0.10 3.10
N GLY A 430 -7.61 1.27 3.40
CA GLY A 430 -7.24 1.98 4.61
C GLY A 430 -8.28 2.98 5.09
N ALA A 431 -8.31 3.18 6.41
CA ALA A 431 -9.05 4.22 7.09
C ALA A 431 -8.25 4.73 8.29
N VAL A 432 -8.40 6.00 8.63
CA VAL A 432 -7.83 6.59 9.85
C VAL A 432 -8.97 7.03 10.74
N ILE A 433 -8.90 6.70 12.03
CA ILE A 433 -9.84 7.19 13.06
C ILE A 433 -9.02 7.88 14.14
N THR A 434 -9.36 9.14 14.44
CA THR A 434 -8.75 9.86 15.56
C THR A 434 -9.81 10.19 16.61
N ILE A 435 -9.44 9.95 17.85
CA ILE A 435 -10.30 10.19 19.02
C ILE A 435 -9.46 10.76 20.15
N ASP A 436 -9.93 11.81 20.84
CA ASP A 436 -9.23 12.32 22.00
C ASP A 436 -9.30 11.33 23.18
N PRO A 437 -8.28 11.33 24.08
CA PRO A 437 -8.20 10.34 25.15
C PRO A 437 -9.38 10.36 26.13
N LYS A 438 -9.98 11.52 26.37
CA LYS A 438 -11.13 11.64 27.30
C LYS A 438 -12.38 11.04 26.66
N THR A 439 -12.67 11.40 25.41
CA THR A 439 -13.78 10.84 24.65
C THR A 439 -13.64 9.34 24.50
N ARG A 440 -12.46 8.82 24.16
CA ARG A 440 -12.17 7.39 24.07
C ARG A 440 -12.50 6.67 25.38
N LYS A 441 -12.08 7.23 26.53
CA LYS A 441 -12.35 6.61 27.85
C LYS A 441 -13.84 6.60 28.19
N GLN A 442 -14.56 7.65 27.81
CA GLN A 442 -16.01 7.77 28.07
C GLN A 442 -16.86 6.87 27.17
N ASN A 443 -16.36 6.48 26.00
CA ASN A 443 -17.08 5.72 24.99
C ASN A 443 -16.32 4.40 24.65
N ALA A 444 -15.73 3.76 25.65
CA ALA A 444 -14.90 2.56 25.42
C ALA A 444 -15.68 1.34 24.91
N GLN A 445 -17.01 1.40 24.88
CA GLN A 445 -17.89 0.34 24.38
C GLN A 445 -18.47 0.66 22.98
N ALA A 446 -18.29 1.89 22.47
CA ALA A 446 -18.68 2.32 21.13
C ALA A 446 -17.48 2.10 20.12
#